data_9b521334e6799190e99d61d02d9c1bb9
#
_entry.id   9b521334e6799190e99d61d02d9c1bb9
#
_cell.length_a   1.000
_cell.length_b   1.000
_cell.length_c   1.000
_cell.angle_alpha   90.00
_cell.angle_beta   90.00
_cell.angle_gamma   90.00
#
_symmetry.space_group_name_H-M   'P 1'
#
loop_
_entity.id
_entity.type
_entity.pdbx_description
1 polymer ?
#
loop_
_entity_poly.entity_id
_entity_poly.type
_entity_poly.pdbx_seq_one_letter_code
_entity_poly.pdbx_strand_id
1 'polypeptide(L)'
;MNKYNICGVVIHATQHKQQQIADTLSHQQGVEVHASTPEGRLVVTVESDDNYYVADTISSFKDIDGVLTASMIYQCSDDMTTTIEGVPA
;
A
#
# COMPACT_ATOMS: atom_id res chain seq x y z
N MET A 1 14.93 -18.92 5.95
CA MET A 1 15.20 -17.47 5.93
C MET A 1 14.02 -16.70 5.39
N ASN A 2 13.54 -15.80 6.16
CA ASN A 2 12.35 -15.06 5.77
C ASN A 2 12.69 -13.86 4.93
N LYS A 3 11.98 -13.73 3.86
CA LYS A 3 12.09 -12.57 3.00
C LYS A 3 10.84 -11.76 3.19
N TYR A 4 11.04 -10.58 3.68
CA TYR A 4 9.92 -9.70 3.93
C TYR A 4 9.93 -8.60 2.89
N ASN A 5 8.82 -8.43 2.23
CA ASN A 5 8.65 -7.41 1.21
C ASN A 5 7.70 -6.36 1.72
N ILE A 6 8.08 -5.10 1.62
CA ILE A 6 7.26 -3.99 2.05
C ILE A 6 7.11 -3.05 0.88
N CYS A 7 5.87 -2.71 0.57
CA CYS A 7 5.57 -1.73 -0.48
C CYS A 7 4.81 -0.58 0.12
N GLY A 8 5.23 0.62 -0.21
CA GLY A 8 4.50 1.83 0.17
C GLY A 8 3.61 2.25 -0.99
N VAL A 9 2.37 2.55 -0.68
CA VAL A 9 1.37 2.89 -1.69
C VAL A 9 0.64 4.15 -1.26
N VAL A 10 0.45 5.07 -2.20
CA VAL A 10 -0.42 6.22 -1.97
C VAL A 10 -1.71 5.98 -2.72
N ILE A 11 -2.80 6.05 -1.99
CA ILE A 11 -4.13 5.84 -2.55
C ILE A 11 -4.85 7.18 -2.54
N HIS A 12 -5.40 7.54 -3.69
CA HIS A 12 -6.28 8.70 -3.79
C HIS A 12 -7.70 8.20 -3.77
N ALA A 13 -8.47 8.72 -2.85
CA ALA A 13 -9.83 8.26 -2.63
C ALA A 13 -10.79 9.43 -2.66
N THR A 14 -12.04 9.12 -2.96
CA THR A 14 -13.12 10.07 -2.83
C THR A 14 -13.26 10.44 -1.36
N GLN A 15 -13.33 11.71 -1.08
CA GLN A 15 -13.31 12.21 0.29
C GLN A 15 -14.36 11.58 1.19
N HIS A 16 -15.59 11.45 0.69
CA HIS A 16 -16.63 10.88 1.52
C HIS A 16 -16.41 9.40 1.81
N LYS A 17 -15.60 8.71 1.03
CA LYS A 17 -15.38 7.29 1.23
C LYS A 17 -14.05 6.97 1.86
N GLN A 18 -13.28 8.00 2.15
CA GLN A 18 -11.93 7.84 2.68
C GLN A 18 -11.90 7.01 3.95
N GLN A 19 -12.78 7.30 4.88
CA GLN A 19 -12.82 6.57 6.14
C GLN A 19 -13.18 5.12 5.91
N GLN A 20 -14.15 4.87 5.06
CA GLN A 20 -14.59 3.53 4.74
C GLN A 20 -13.47 2.72 4.08
N ILE A 21 -12.73 3.37 3.19
CA ILE A 21 -11.61 2.73 2.52
C ILE A 21 -10.51 2.42 3.52
N ALA A 22 -10.20 3.36 4.40
CA ALA A 22 -9.19 3.12 5.44
C ALA A 22 -9.57 1.93 6.31
N ASP A 23 -10.83 1.82 6.67
CA ASP A 23 -11.30 0.69 7.46
C ASP A 23 -11.15 -0.62 6.70
N THR A 24 -11.52 -0.63 5.44
CA THR A 24 -11.39 -1.81 4.60
C THR A 24 -9.93 -2.24 4.50
N LEU A 25 -9.05 -1.29 4.29
CA LEU A 25 -7.63 -1.59 4.15
C LEU A 25 -7.03 -2.12 5.43
N SER A 26 -7.41 -1.55 6.55
CA SER A 26 -6.83 -1.99 7.83
C SER A 26 -7.27 -3.38 8.23
N HIS A 27 -8.31 -3.92 7.62
CA HIS A 27 -8.73 -5.29 7.88
C HIS A 27 -7.99 -6.31 7.04
N GLN A 28 -7.21 -5.88 6.06
CA GLN A 28 -6.47 -6.80 5.21
C GLN A 28 -5.16 -7.15 5.89
N GLN A 29 -4.81 -8.42 5.80
CA GLN A 29 -3.59 -8.90 6.44
C GLN A 29 -2.37 -8.27 5.79
N GLY A 30 -1.47 -7.75 6.61
CA GLY A 30 -0.23 -7.15 6.13
C GLY A 30 -0.38 -5.74 5.64
N VAL A 31 -1.57 -5.17 5.70
CA VAL A 31 -1.83 -3.82 5.22
C VAL A 31 -1.98 -2.89 6.41
N GLU A 32 -1.26 -1.76 6.35
CA GLU A 32 -1.29 -0.79 7.42
C GLU A 32 -1.50 0.59 6.83
N VAL A 33 -2.46 1.31 7.37
CA VAL A 33 -2.73 2.68 6.95
C VAL A 33 -1.99 3.59 7.92
N HIS A 34 -1.04 4.36 7.40
CA HIS A 34 -0.18 5.19 8.25
C HIS A 34 -0.66 6.62 8.35
N ALA A 35 -1.28 7.12 7.32
CA ALA A 35 -1.71 8.51 7.32
C ALA A 35 -2.84 8.70 6.34
N SER A 36 -3.65 9.69 6.62
CA SER A 36 -4.67 10.13 5.68
C SER A 36 -4.71 11.64 5.68
N THR A 37 -5.02 12.22 4.55
CA THR A 37 -5.07 13.67 4.44
C THR A 37 -6.50 14.10 4.14
N PRO A 38 -6.84 15.35 4.48
CA PRO A 38 -8.18 15.85 4.17
C PRO A 38 -8.51 15.83 2.69
N GLU A 39 -7.49 15.74 1.85
CA GLU A 39 -7.67 15.74 0.40
C GLU A 39 -8.07 14.38 -0.16
N GLY A 40 -8.07 13.36 0.67
CA GLY A 40 -8.44 12.04 0.22
C GLY A 40 -7.27 11.12 -0.07
N ARG A 41 -6.07 11.46 0.38
CA ARG A 41 -4.91 10.59 0.19
C ARG A 41 -4.70 9.71 1.39
N LEU A 42 -4.36 8.47 1.13
CA LEU A 42 -4.03 7.50 2.16
C LEU A 42 -2.64 6.96 1.89
N VAL A 43 -1.81 6.97 2.91
CA VAL A 43 -0.47 6.37 2.81
C VAL A 43 -0.53 5.02 3.50
N VAL A 44 -0.24 3.99 2.74
CA VAL A 44 -0.48 2.61 3.14
C VAL A 44 0.78 1.80 2.87
N THR A 45 1.09 0.84 3.74
CA THR A 45 2.12 -0.13 3.43
C THR A 45 1.50 -1.51 3.37
N VAL A 46 2.06 -2.33 2.48
CA VAL A 46 1.69 -3.74 2.35
C VAL A 46 2.94 -4.55 2.61
N GLU A 47 2.84 -5.49 3.52
CA GLU A 47 4.00 -6.21 4.02
C GLU A 47 3.69 -7.70 4.04
N SER A 48 4.56 -8.51 3.46
CA SER A 48 4.37 -9.96 3.44
C SER A 48 5.66 -10.62 2.98
N ASP A 49 5.82 -11.89 3.34
CA ASP A 49 6.93 -12.68 2.83
C ASP A 49 6.57 -13.33 1.48
N ASP A 50 5.38 -13.06 0.98
CA ASP A 50 4.90 -13.60 -0.29
C ASP A 50 4.74 -12.45 -1.29
N ASN A 51 5.60 -12.43 -2.29
CA ASN A 51 5.54 -11.41 -3.33
C ASN A 51 4.24 -11.39 -4.08
N TYR A 52 3.67 -12.56 -4.31
CA TYR A 52 2.41 -12.62 -5.05
C TYR A 52 1.28 -12.02 -4.25
N TYR A 53 1.31 -12.25 -2.94
CA TYR A 53 0.30 -11.66 -2.07
C TYR A 53 0.38 -10.14 -2.09
N VAL A 54 1.61 -9.61 -2.03
CA VAL A 54 1.81 -8.16 -2.04
C VAL A 54 1.28 -7.58 -3.35
N ALA A 55 1.65 -8.19 -4.47
CA ALA A 55 1.23 -7.70 -5.77
C ALA A 55 -0.28 -7.78 -5.94
N ASP A 56 -0.87 -8.89 -5.54
CA ASP A 56 -2.32 -9.06 -5.64
C ASP A 56 -3.05 -8.07 -4.77
N THR A 57 -2.54 -7.83 -3.57
CA THR A 57 -3.17 -6.91 -2.64
C THR A 57 -3.16 -5.50 -3.20
N ILE A 58 -2.02 -5.07 -3.72
CA ILE A 58 -1.92 -3.74 -4.31
C ILE A 58 -2.84 -3.61 -5.52
N SER A 59 -2.89 -4.63 -6.35
CA SER A 59 -3.79 -4.62 -7.50
C SER A 59 -5.24 -4.52 -7.08
N SER A 60 -5.59 -5.14 -5.97
CA SER A 60 -6.98 -5.13 -5.50
C SER A 60 -7.40 -3.77 -4.97
N PHE A 61 -6.47 -2.91 -4.63
CA PHE A 61 -6.81 -1.59 -4.13
C PHE A 61 -7.63 -0.80 -5.13
N LYS A 62 -7.35 -0.97 -6.41
CA LYS A 62 -8.07 -0.26 -7.46
C LYS A 62 -9.52 -0.69 -7.56
N ASP A 63 -9.83 -1.86 -7.06
CA ASP A 63 -11.19 -2.40 -7.12
C ASP A 63 -12.05 -1.96 -5.95
N ILE A 64 -11.45 -1.29 -4.98
CA ILE A 64 -12.20 -0.83 -3.82
C ILE A 64 -13.03 0.37 -4.24
N ASP A 65 -14.31 0.33 -3.88
CA ASP A 65 -15.23 1.41 -4.24
C ASP A 65 -14.77 2.71 -3.59
N GLY A 66 -14.63 3.73 -4.39
CA GLY A 66 -14.20 5.04 -3.92
C GLY A 66 -12.71 5.33 -4.14
N VAL A 67 -11.93 4.33 -4.53
CA VAL A 67 -10.52 4.52 -4.84
C VAL A 67 -10.40 5.08 -6.25
N LEU A 68 -9.76 6.21 -6.38
CA LEU A 68 -9.55 6.85 -7.68
C LEU A 68 -8.26 6.37 -8.32
N THR A 69 -7.19 6.34 -7.56
CA THR A 69 -5.91 5.81 -8.04
C THR A 69 -5.16 5.20 -6.87
N ALA A 70 -4.26 4.29 -7.20
CA ALA A 70 -3.34 3.71 -6.24
C ALA A 70 -1.98 3.64 -6.90
N SER A 71 -0.98 4.25 -6.28
CA SER A 71 0.37 4.32 -6.84
C SER A 71 1.38 3.77 -5.85
N MET A 72 2.21 2.87 -6.30
CA MET A 72 3.29 2.37 -5.47
C MET A 72 4.41 3.41 -5.44
N ILE A 73 4.85 3.78 -4.25
CA ILE A 73 5.89 4.80 -4.12
C ILE A 73 7.25 4.20 -3.79
N TYR A 74 7.29 3.03 -3.16
CA TYR A 74 8.56 2.35 -2.95
C TYR A 74 8.33 0.88 -2.68
N GLN A 75 9.39 0.13 -2.80
CA GLN A 75 9.39 -1.29 -2.50
C GLN A 75 10.73 -1.65 -1.88
N CYS A 76 10.69 -2.37 -0.78
CA CYS A 76 11.88 -2.83 -0.09
C CYS A 76 11.79 -4.33 0.12
N SER A 77 12.94 -4.97 0.08
CA SER A 77 13.03 -6.38 0.35
C SER A 77 14.02 -6.60 1.48
N ASP A 78 13.64 -7.40 2.44
CA ASP A 78 14.40 -7.57 3.66
C ASP A 78 15.69 -8.37 3.48
N ASP A 79 15.71 -9.23 2.50
CA ASP A 79 16.83 -10.18 2.34
C ASP A 79 17.98 -9.65 1.54
N MET A 80 17.97 -8.38 1.18
CA MET A 80 19.04 -7.81 0.40
C MET A 80 19.17 -6.35 0.73
N THR A 81 20.21 -5.77 0.19
CA THR A 81 20.41 -4.35 0.36
C THR A 81 19.17 -3.63 -0.10
N THR A 82 18.70 -2.75 0.70
CA THR A 82 17.52 -2.00 0.39
C THR A 82 17.65 -1.28 -0.93
N THR A 83 16.70 -1.53 -1.79
CA THR A 83 16.61 -0.82 -3.05
C THR A 83 15.27 -0.13 -3.08
N ILE A 84 15.27 1.16 -3.26
CA ILE A 84 14.05 1.94 -3.33
C ILE A 84 13.86 2.38 -4.76
N GLU A 85 12.80 1.89 -5.35
CA GLU A 85 12.50 2.17 -6.74
C GLU A 85 12.14 3.62 -6.92
N GLY A 86 12.69 4.21 -7.97
CA GLY A 86 12.38 5.58 -8.30
C GLY A 86 13.10 6.62 -7.47
N VAL A 87 13.97 6.19 -6.57
CA VAL A 87 14.75 7.10 -5.74
C VAL A 87 16.22 6.92 -6.09
N PRO A 88 16.87 7.97 -6.52
CA PRO A 88 18.30 7.87 -6.84
C PRO A 88 19.09 7.53 -5.59
N ALA A 89 20.05 6.70 -5.75
CA ALA A 89 20.88 6.30 -4.63
C ALA A 89 21.78 7.44 -4.17
#